data_8f59f6775fd3d104baf057fce963d704
#
_entry.id   8f59f6775fd3d104baf057fce963d704
#
_cell.length_a   1.000
_cell.length_b   1.000
_cell.length_c   1.000
_cell.angle_alpha   90.00
_cell.angle_beta   90.00
_cell.angle_gamma   90.00
#
_symmetry.space_group_name_H-M   'P 1'
#
loop_
_entity.id
_entity.type
_entity.pdbx_description
1 polymer ?
#
loop_
_entity_poly.entity_id
_entity_poly.type
_entity_poly.pdbx_seq_one_letter_code
_entity_poly.pdbx_strand_id
1 'polypeptide(L)'
;MKQGDLVTIDIIDAGMEGEGIGRADGMAVFVPGAVVGDRVQVELTMVKKNFARGLMIVLEEPSPDRQEPFCQYYGQCGGCSLQAMTYEAQLKLKEKWVRDKLARIGGVEEPNVLPTIGMEDPIEYRNKAQFPVNAGYMKKNAEGKYRNTQPLRIGFYRPRSHSVVDCDYCAIQAAPANAIAEAVRQYVEETGVSIYDEKSGIGMLRHVIVKSGFTTGEVMAIFVVNDDHLPKVERLVELCDDAVNNLGTDDDWFWALESVVLNINRGKGGEIMGKDCVTIAGKSTILDQIGDLTFEISPMSFYQVNPVQTVALYDKVKEYAGLTGEETILDLYCGVGTIGLYCAEGAARIIGVEVVKQAVIDANRNAVINGIVNAEYICGKAEEVLAKRLQGVKADVVILDPPRSGCDQALIDSVLKVASKRIVYVSCDPATMARDIKSLSEGGYQLEVGQPVDMFPHTANIECVCKLVRD
;
A
#
# COMPACT_ATOMS: atom_id res chain seq x y z
N MET A 1 23.31 18.28 -24.73
CA MET A 1 21.96 17.70 -24.91
C MET A 1 20.89 18.76 -24.68
N LYS A 2 19.82 18.76 -25.46
CA LYS A 2 18.63 19.62 -25.36
C LYS A 2 17.36 18.76 -25.53
N GLN A 3 16.21 19.31 -25.18
CA GLN A 3 14.91 18.67 -25.41
C GLN A 3 14.71 18.43 -26.91
N GLY A 4 14.21 17.24 -27.28
CA GLY A 4 14.03 16.77 -28.64
C GLY A 4 15.24 16.04 -29.25
N ASP A 5 16.40 16.05 -28.58
CA ASP A 5 17.54 15.25 -29.06
C ASP A 5 17.25 13.76 -28.93
N LEU A 6 17.71 12.97 -29.93
CA LEU A 6 17.70 11.51 -29.91
C LEU A 6 19.08 11.02 -29.41
N VAL A 7 19.05 10.14 -28.41
CA VAL A 7 20.26 9.52 -27.84
C VAL A 7 20.07 8.01 -27.73
N THR A 8 21.08 7.21 -28.02
CA THR A 8 21.11 5.78 -27.74
C THR A 8 21.87 5.56 -26.44
N ILE A 9 21.28 4.85 -25.48
CA ILE A 9 21.84 4.60 -24.17
C ILE A 9 21.62 3.16 -23.71
N ASP A 10 22.56 2.65 -22.94
CA ASP A 10 22.41 1.40 -22.20
C ASP A 10 21.76 1.71 -20.83
N ILE A 11 20.77 0.93 -20.45
CA ILE A 11 20.09 1.05 -19.16
C ILE A 11 20.86 0.25 -18.11
N ILE A 12 21.48 0.96 -17.18
CA ILE A 12 22.42 0.41 -16.19
C ILE A 12 21.86 0.31 -14.78
N ASP A 13 20.71 0.94 -14.50
CA ASP A 13 20.07 0.96 -13.19
C ASP A 13 18.57 1.27 -13.35
N ALA A 14 17.82 1.21 -12.25
CA ALA A 14 16.42 1.66 -12.21
C ALA A 14 16.16 2.56 -11.00
N GLY A 15 15.34 3.59 -11.22
CA GLY A 15 14.90 4.53 -10.19
C GLY A 15 13.82 3.93 -9.29
N MET A 16 13.57 4.60 -8.15
CA MET A 16 12.55 4.20 -7.17
C MET A 16 11.10 4.39 -7.66
N GLU A 17 10.89 4.92 -8.86
CA GLU A 17 9.59 4.96 -9.53
C GLU A 17 9.47 3.87 -10.63
N GLY A 18 10.51 3.02 -10.78
CA GLY A 18 10.57 1.94 -11.75
C GLY A 18 11.02 2.34 -13.14
N GLU A 19 11.46 3.62 -13.35
CA GLU A 19 12.05 4.02 -14.63
C GLU A 19 13.49 3.53 -14.76
N GLY A 20 13.87 3.05 -15.95
CA GLY A 20 15.26 2.71 -16.27
C GLY A 20 16.15 3.94 -16.25
N ILE A 21 17.40 3.77 -15.85
CA ILE A 21 18.41 4.83 -15.79
C ILE A 21 19.59 4.45 -16.67
N GLY A 22 19.86 5.29 -17.69
CA GLY A 22 21.09 5.24 -18.49
C GLY A 22 21.89 6.51 -18.37
N ARG A 23 22.97 6.64 -19.16
CA ARG A 23 23.79 7.85 -19.22
C ARG A 23 24.01 8.28 -20.66
N ALA A 24 23.86 9.59 -20.91
CA ALA A 24 24.27 10.24 -22.15
C ALA A 24 25.14 11.46 -21.78
N ASP A 25 26.31 11.59 -22.40
CA ASP A 25 27.30 12.65 -22.11
C ASP A 25 27.58 12.81 -20.60
N GLY A 26 27.62 11.68 -19.85
CA GLY A 26 27.82 11.69 -18.39
C GLY A 26 26.59 12.05 -17.54
N MET A 27 25.50 12.53 -18.15
CA MET A 27 24.26 12.92 -17.47
C MET A 27 23.32 11.69 -17.34
N ALA A 28 22.67 11.53 -16.18
CA ALA A 28 21.66 10.51 -15.99
C ALA A 28 20.40 10.81 -16.82
N VAL A 29 19.89 9.81 -17.52
CA VAL A 29 18.64 9.86 -18.30
C VAL A 29 17.65 8.84 -17.75
N PHE A 30 16.48 9.30 -17.32
CA PHE A 30 15.40 8.47 -16.79
C PHE A 30 14.42 8.12 -17.90
N VAL A 31 14.17 6.84 -18.10
CA VAL A 31 13.37 6.32 -19.22
C VAL A 31 12.28 5.39 -18.68
N PRO A 32 11.01 5.83 -18.62
CA PRO A 32 9.90 4.97 -18.23
C PRO A 32 9.77 3.74 -19.13
N GLY A 33 9.51 2.56 -18.54
CA GLY A 33 9.33 1.29 -19.26
C GLY A 33 10.61 0.65 -19.80
N ALA A 34 11.78 1.28 -19.59
CA ALA A 34 13.06 0.64 -19.90
C ALA A 34 13.51 -0.24 -18.72
N VAL A 35 14.08 -1.41 -19.05
CA VAL A 35 14.55 -2.44 -18.12
C VAL A 35 16.07 -2.40 -18.04
N VAL A 36 16.63 -2.67 -16.87
CA VAL A 36 18.09 -2.77 -16.70
C VAL A 36 18.66 -3.81 -17.65
N GLY A 37 19.69 -3.43 -18.42
CA GLY A 37 20.27 -4.25 -19.48
C GLY A 37 19.72 -4.00 -20.88
N ASP A 38 18.64 -3.20 -21.03
CA ASP A 38 18.21 -2.76 -22.37
C ASP A 38 19.20 -1.79 -23.00
N ARG A 39 19.30 -1.83 -24.33
CA ARG A 39 19.86 -0.76 -25.16
C ARG A 39 18.72 -0.10 -25.91
N VAL A 40 18.54 1.21 -25.69
CA VAL A 40 17.38 1.94 -26.18
C VAL A 40 17.75 3.25 -26.86
N GLN A 41 17.01 3.61 -27.93
CA GLN A 41 16.98 4.96 -28.46
C GLN A 41 15.90 5.77 -27.78
N VAL A 42 16.28 6.93 -27.27
CA VAL A 42 15.45 7.78 -26.39
C VAL A 42 15.36 9.18 -26.97
N GLU A 43 14.14 9.71 -27.08
CA GLU A 43 13.91 11.13 -27.32
C GLU A 43 13.86 11.88 -25.96
N LEU A 44 14.71 12.88 -25.78
CA LEU A 44 14.78 13.66 -24.55
C LEU A 44 13.55 14.58 -24.44
N THR A 45 12.66 14.30 -23.50
CA THR A 45 11.45 15.08 -23.23
C THR A 45 11.69 16.24 -22.27
N MET A 46 12.71 16.14 -21.41
CA MET A 46 13.11 17.15 -20.45
C MET A 46 14.61 17.06 -20.21
N VAL A 47 15.30 18.21 -20.22
CA VAL A 47 16.72 18.30 -19.84
C VAL A 47 16.86 19.33 -18.72
N LYS A 48 17.44 18.93 -17.58
CA LYS A 48 17.79 19.76 -16.43
C LYS A 48 19.31 19.82 -16.27
N LYS A 49 19.81 20.59 -15.30
CA LYS A 49 21.24 20.72 -15.05
C LYS A 49 21.94 19.39 -14.73
N ASN A 50 21.28 18.50 -13.98
CA ASN A 50 21.91 17.29 -13.42
C ASN A 50 21.28 15.97 -13.95
N PHE A 51 20.18 16.03 -14.67
CA PHE A 51 19.50 14.86 -15.22
C PHE A 51 18.63 15.22 -16.43
N ALA A 52 18.31 14.21 -17.22
CA ALA A 52 17.30 14.30 -18.28
C ALA A 52 16.20 13.23 -18.07
N ARG A 53 15.07 13.44 -18.71
CA ARG A 53 14.01 12.43 -18.88
C ARG A 53 13.77 12.23 -20.35
N GLY A 54 13.48 11.02 -20.75
CA GLY A 54 13.23 10.71 -22.15
C GLY A 54 12.14 9.65 -22.32
N LEU A 55 11.62 9.59 -23.54
CA LEU A 55 10.69 8.59 -24.00
C LEU A 55 11.46 7.56 -24.85
N MET A 56 11.33 6.29 -24.56
CA MET A 56 11.87 5.22 -25.38
C MET A 56 11.15 5.19 -26.72
N ILE A 57 11.90 5.37 -27.81
CA ILE A 57 11.40 5.37 -29.20
C ILE A 57 11.65 4.01 -29.84
N VAL A 58 12.84 3.44 -29.63
CA VAL A 58 13.21 2.13 -30.15
C VAL A 58 13.89 1.33 -29.05
N LEU A 59 13.52 0.09 -28.90
CA LEU A 59 14.26 -0.91 -28.14
C LEU A 59 15.22 -1.61 -29.15
N GLU A 60 16.52 -1.26 -29.10
CA GLU A 60 17.53 -1.78 -30.00
C GLU A 60 17.94 -3.21 -29.62
N GLU A 61 18.26 -3.40 -28.33
CA GLU A 61 18.63 -4.70 -27.78
C GLU A 61 17.88 -4.90 -26.44
N PRO A 62 16.98 -5.89 -26.36
CA PRO A 62 16.27 -6.18 -25.12
C PRO A 62 17.18 -6.84 -24.09
N SER A 63 16.97 -6.47 -22.82
CA SER A 63 17.57 -7.17 -21.68
C SER A 63 17.08 -8.62 -21.61
N PRO A 64 17.92 -9.58 -21.15
CA PRO A 64 17.46 -10.95 -20.85
C PRO A 64 16.40 -10.98 -19.73
N ASP A 65 16.35 -9.95 -18.88
CA ASP A 65 15.37 -9.79 -17.79
C ASP A 65 14.09 -9.08 -18.25
N ARG A 66 13.97 -8.73 -19.55
CA ARG A 66 12.75 -8.12 -20.10
C ARG A 66 11.71 -9.19 -20.41
N GLN A 67 10.45 -8.85 -20.12
CA GLN A 67 9.28 -9.64 -20.52
C GLN A 67 8.17 -8.75 -21.08
N GLU A 68 7.21 -9.37 -21.78
CA GLU A 68 6.00 -8.67 -22.18
C GLU A 68 5.09 -8.44 -20.96
N PRO A 69 4.64 -7.21 -20.70
CA PRO A 69 3.70 -6.95 -19.63
C PRO A 69 2.37 -7.68 -19.85
N PHE A 70 1.87 -8.37 -18.83
CA PHE A 70 0.61 -9.09 -18.92
C PHE A 70 -0.64 -8.17 -18.84
N CYS A 71 -0.50 -6.93 -18.39
CA CYS A 71 -1.59 -5.97 -18.25
C CYS A 71 -1.65 -5.04 -19.47
N GLN A 72 -2.80 -5.03 -20.18
CA GLN A 72 -3.02 -4.14 -21.33
C GLN A 72 -2.96 -2.64 -21.02
N TYR A 73 -3.09 -2.27 -19.74
CA TYR A 73 -3.02 -0.89 -19.26
C TYR A 73 -1.63 -0.47 -18.78
N TYR A 74 -0.64 -1.37 -18.88
CA TYR A 74 0.73 -1.05 -18.49
C TYR A 74 1.26 0.16 -19.27
N GLY A 75 1.97 1.05 -18.57
CA GLY A 75 2.47 2.31 -19.15
C GLY A 75 1.41 3.43 -19.23
N GLN A 76 0.12 3.11 -19.12
CA GLN A 76 -0.96 4.10 -19.04
C GLN A 76 -1.46 4.28 -17.60
N CYS A 77 -1.69 3.17 -16.91
CA CYS A 77 -2.07 3.12 -15.50
C CYS A 77 -0.84 3.36 -14.60
N GLY A 78 -1.02 4.15 -13.53
CA GLY A 78 0.03 4.44 -12.55
C GLY A 78 0.20 3.37 -11.46
N GLY A 79 -0.51 2.24 -11.53
CA GLY A 79 -0.48 1.20 -10.49
C GLY A 79 0.79 0.34 -10.55
N CYS A 80 1.16 -0.15 -11.72
CA CYS A 80 2.32 -1.02 -11.91
C CYS A 80 3.41 -0.32 -12.73
N SER A 81 4.66 -0.52 -12.34
CA SER A 81 5.81 0.09 -13.02
C SER A 81 6.91 -0.89 -13.42
N LEU A 82 6.83 -2.15 -12.97
CA LEU A 82 7.89 -3.16 -13.20
C LEU A 82 7.45 -4.37 -14.04
N GLN A 83 6.24 -4.41 -14.61
CA GLN A 83 5.76 -5.58 -15.36
C GLN A 83 6.57 -5.92 -16.61
N ALA A 84 7.32 -4.95 -17.17
CA ALA A 84 8.22 -5.21 -18.29
C ALA A 84 9.50 -5.97 -17.88
N MET A 85 9.68 -6.25 -16.59
CA MET A 85 10.81 -6.97 -16.01
C MET A 85 10.35 -8.31 -15.44
N THR A 86 11.14 -9.38 -15.62
CA THR A 86 10.87 -10.68 -15.00
C THR A 86 10.76 -10.54 -13.48
N TYR A 87 9.97 -11.40 -12.83
CA TYR A 87 9.73 -11.26 -11.40
C TYR A 87 11.01 -11.43 -10.58
N GLU A 88 11.88 -12.35 -10.97
CA GLU A 88 13.18 -12.57 -10.35
C GLU A 88 14.07 -11.32 -10.42
N ALA A 89 14.06 -10.62 -11.55
CA ALA A 89 14.81 -9.38 -11.70
C ALA A 89 14.20 -8.23 -10.85
N GLN A 90 12.86 -8.18 -10.70
CA GLN A 90 12.20 -7.25 -9.78
C GLN A 90 12.66 -7.46 -8.34
N LEU A 91 12.75 -8.72 -7.87
CA LEU A 91 13.20 -9.05 -6.50
C LEU A 91 14.65 -8.61 -6.26
N LYS A 92 15.55 -8.88 -7.21
CA LYS A 92 16.96 -8.43 -7.14
C LYS A 92 17.08 -6.90 -7.13
N LEU A 93 16.26 -6.23 -7.94
CA LEU A 93 16.23 -4.77 -7.98
C LEU A 93 15.77 -4.17 -6.65
N LYS A 94 14.74 -4.74 -6.04
CA LYS A 94 14.20 -4.30 -4.73
C LYS A 94 15.21 -4.51 -3.59
N GLU A 95 15.91 -5.66 -3.59
CA GLU A 95 17.03 -5.90 -2.68
C GLU A 95 18.11 -4.83 -2.82
N LYS A 96 18.53 -4.56 -4.07
CA LYS A 96 19.52 -3.52 -4.38
C LYS A 96 19.08 -2.16 -3.87
N TRP A 97 17.83 -1.77 -4.05
CA TRP A 97 17.33 -0.48 -3.57
C TRP A 97 17.45 -0.34 -2.05
N VAL A 98 17.09 -1.38 -1.29
CA VAL A 98 17.24 -1.37 0.17
C VAL A 98 18.71 -1.25 0.55
N ARG A 99 19.58 -2.09 -0.03
CA ARG A 99 21.03 -2.08 0.20
C ARG A 99 21.64 -0.71 -0.08
N ASP A 100 21.34 -0.11 -1.23
CA ASP A 100 21.84 1.20 -1.64
C ASP A 100 21.40 2.32 -0.69
N LYS A 101 20.17 2.28 -0.15
CA LYS A 101 19.69 3.29 0.80
C LYS A 101 20.36 3.15 2.16
N LEU A 102 20.48 1.93 2.68
CA LEU A 102 21.19 1.67 3.93
C LEU A 102 22.65 2.11 3.85
N ALA A 103 23.32 1.84 2.75
CA ALA A 103 24.71 2.27 2.56
C ALA A 103 24.83 3.80 2.42
N ARG A 104 24.07 4.42 1.50
CA ARG A 104 24.29 5.83 1.12
C ARG A 104 23.64 6.81 2.09
N ILE A 105 22.49 6.51 2.64
CA ILE A 105 21.73 7.37 3.57
C ILE A 105 21.98 6.91 5.01
N GLY A 106 21.89 5.61 5.27
CA GLY A 106 22.08 5.03 6.58
C GLY A 106 23.53 5.09 7.08
N GLY A 107 24.50 5.23 6.15
CA GLY A 107 25.92 5.24 6.47
C GLY A 107 26.44 3.87 6.97
N VAL A 108 25.73 2.80 6.64
CA VAL A 108 26.11 1.43 7.01
C VAL A 108 27.09 0.92 5.95
N GLU A 109 28.34 0.65 6.34
CA GLU A 109 29.30 -0.01 5.46
C GLU A 109 28.88 -1.46 5.23
N GLU A 110 28.75 -1.89 3.96
CA GLU A 110 28.37 -3.26 3.57
C GLU A 110 27.14 -3.80 4.32
N PRO A 111 25.96 -3.16 4.18
CA PRO A 111 24.78 -3.57 4.93
C PRO A 111 24.39 -5.02 4.60
N ASN A 112 24.17 -5.82 5.64
CA ASN A 112 23.68 -7.19 5.52
C ASN A 112 22.20 -7.18 5.10
N VAL A 113 21.94 -7.18 3.80
CA VAL A 113 20.59 -7.23 3.22
C VAL A 113 20.41 -8.61 2.58
N LEU A 114 19.40 -9.33 3.06
CA LEU A 114 19.06 -10.66 2.54
C LEU A 114 18.32 -10.54 1.19
N PRO A 115 18.27 -11.64 0.40
CA PRO A 115 17.44 -11.67 -0.81
C PRO A 115 15.98 -11.32 -0.50
N THR A 116 15.33 -10.57 -1.40
CA THR A 116 13.93 -10.18 -1.24
C THR A 116 13.01 -11.41 -1.20
N ILE A 117 12.17 -11.51 -0.18
CA ILE A 117 11.11 -12.53 -0.13
C ILE A 117 10.04 -12.15 -1.15
N GLY A 118 9.88 -12.99 -2.19
CA GLY A 118 8.88 -12.84 -3.23
C GLY A 118 7.64 -13.71 -3.00
N MET A 119 6.67 -13.59 -3.91
CA MET A 119 5.48 -14.46 -3.99
C MET A 119 5.71 -15.58 -4.99
N GLU A 120 5.07 -16.71 -4.78
CA GLU A 120 4.99 -17.78 -5.77
C GLU A 120 4.08 -17.36 -6.93
N ASP A 121 2.90 -16.83 -6.62
CA ASP A 121 1.96 -16.28 -7.60
C ASP A 121 1.73 -14.77 -7.33
N PRO A 122 2.42 -13.87 -8.08
CA PRO A 122 2.42 -12.44 -7.81
C PRO A 122 1.25 -11.68 -8.46
N ILE A 123 0.13 -12.33 -8.75
CA ILE A 123 -1.10 -11.73 -9.30
C ILE A 123 -2.26 -11.85 -8.32
N GLU A 124 -3.33 -11.09 -8.53
CA GLU A 124 -4.56 -11.05 -7.73
C GLU A 124 -4.37 -10.97 -6.19
N TYR A 125 -3.22 -10.49 -5.75
CA TYR A 125 -2.80 -10.47 -4.35
C TYR A 125 -3.39 -9.34 -3.51
N ARG A 126 -3.92 -8.27 -4.15
CA ARG A 126 -4.41 -7.10 -3.41
C ARG A 126 -5.81 -7.32 -2.88
N ASN A 127 -5.92 -7.35 -1.56
CA ASN A 127 -7.20 -7.45 -0.86
C ASN A 127 -7.95 -6.12 -0.75
N LYS A 128 -7.36 -5.01 -1.20
CA LYS A 128 -7.99 -3.69 -1.22
C LYS A 128 -7.80 -3.01 -2.55
N ALA A 129 -8.89 -2.78 -3.25
CA ALA A 129 -8.97 -1.92 -4.43
C ALA A 129 -9.56 -0.55 -4.07
N GLN A 130 -9.14 0.47 -4.81
CA GLN A 130 -9.61 1.84 -4.62
C GLN A 130 -9.72 2.51 -6.00
N PHE A 131 -10.93 2.48 -6.55
CA PHE A 131 -11.20 2.95 -7.91
C PHE A 131 -11.77 4.37 -7.88
N PRO A 132 -11.07 5.39 -8.38
CA PRO A 132 -11.68 6.64 -8.73
C PRO A 132 -12.72 6.45 -9.84
N VAL A 133 -13.86 7.13 -9.71
CA VAL A 133 -14.92 7.16 -10.72
C VAL A 133 -14.91 8.52 -11.39
N ASN A 134 -14.86 8.56 -12.71
CA ASN A 134 -14.80 9.80 -13.47
C ASN A 134 -15.69 9.74 -14.72
N ALA A 135 -16.34 10.85 -15.04
CA ALA A 135 -17.13 11.00 -16.28
C ALA A 135 -17.02 12.44 -16.82
N GLY A 136 -15.84 13.04 -16.68
CA GLY A 136 -15.57 14.42 -17.07
C GLY A 136 -16.19 15.44 -16.11
N TYR A 137 -16.33 16.68 -16.57
CA TYR A 137 -16.89 17.76 -15.76
C TYR A 137 -18.42 17.80 -15.85
N MET A 138 -19.05 18.47 -14.89
CA MET A 138 -20.50 18.66 -14.83
C MET A 138 -20.92 19.90 -15.63
N LYS A 139 -21.88 19.74 -16.55
CA LYS A 139 -22.46 20.84 -17.37
C LYS A 139 -23.98 20.80 -17.31
N LYS A 140 -24.61 21.96 -17.27
CA LYS A 140 -26.07 22.06 -17.42
C LYS A 140 -26.47 21.74 -18.86
N ASN A 141 -27.46 20.86 -19.04
CA ASN A 141 -28.09 20.60 -20.34
C ASN A 141 -29.13 21.68 -20.64
N ALA A 142 -29.81 21.58 -21.80
CA ALA A 142 -30.84 22.52 -22.21
C ALA A 142 -32.05 22.63 -21.24
N GLU A 143 -32.28 21.58 -20.43
CA GLU A 143 -33.33 21.51 -19.41
C GLU A 143 -32.89 22.08 -18.06
N GLY A 144 -31.65 22.62 -17.96
CA GLY A 144 -31.08 23.14 -16.73
C GLY A 144 -30.56 22.08 -15.74
N LYS A 145 -30.57 20.80 -16.11
CA LYS A 145 -30.07 19.69 -15.28
C LYS A 145 -28.58 19.48 -15.53
N TYR A 146 -27.85 19.21 -14.45
CA TYR A 146 -26.43 18.85 -14.57
C TYR A 146 -26.24 17.43 -15.12
N ARG A 147 -25.30 17.27 -16.07
CA ARG A 147 -24.88 16.00 -16.65
C ARG A 147 -23.38 15.97 -16.79
N ASN A 148 -22.80 14.77 -16.65
CA ASN A 148 -21.40 14.54 -16.95
C ASN A 148 -21.15 14.66 -18.47
N THR A 149 -19.97 15.13 -18.86
CA THR A 149 -19.63 15.49 -20.24
C THR A 149 -18.86 14.42 -21.00
N GLN A 150 -18.41 13.38 -20.30
CA GLN A 150 -17.64 12.27 -20.88
C GLN A 150 -18.24 10.93 -20.48
N PRO A 151 -17.89 9.84 -21.19
CA PRO A 151 -18.22 8.48 -20.78
C PRO A 151 -17.70 8.19 -19.37
N LEU A 152 -18.37 7.27 -18.68
CA LEU A 152 -17.95 6.73 -17.41
C LEU A 152 -16.59 6.05 -17.54
N ARG A 153 -15.73 6.27 -16.55
CA ARG A 153 -14.45 5.57 -16.36
C ARG A 153 -14.35 5.16 -14.92
N ILE A 154 -14.04 3.89 -14.70
CA ILE A 154 -13.71 3.32 -13.40
C ILE A 154 -12.38 2.61 -13.56
N GLY A 155 -11.40 2.92 -12.71
CA GLY A 155 -10.08 2.31 -12.83
C GLY A 155 -9.04 3.02 -11.97
N PHE A 156 -7.89 3.40 -12.53
CA PHE A 156 -6.79 4.00 -11.76
C PHE A 156 -6.27 5.26 -12.42
N TYR A 157 -5.63 6.12 -11.64
CA TYR A 157 -5.03 7.34 -12.18
C TYR A 157 -3.83 7.04 -13.09
N ARG A 158 -3.69 7.85 -14.14
CA ARG A 158 -2.42 7.91 -14.90
C ARG A 158 -1.31 8.44 -13.99
N PRO A 159 -0.05 8.04 -14.24
CA PRO A 159 1.07 8.54 -13.46
C PRO A 159 1.07 10.08 -13.39
N ARG A 160 1.21 10.63 -12.20
CA ARG A 160 1.32 12.07 -11.91
C ARG A 160 0.12 12.89 -12.41
N SER A 161 -1.07 12.31 -12.49
CA SER A 161 -2.28 13.01 -12.91
C SER A 161 -3.53 12.50 -12.18
N HIS A 162 -4.62 13.27 -12.24
CA HIS A 162 -5.96 12.87 -11.80
C HIS A 162 -6.83 12.33 -12.97
N SER A 163 -6.22 12.05 -14.12
CA SER A 163 -6.91 11.43 -15.24
C SER A 163 -7.05 9.93 -15.00
N VAL A 164 -8.27 9.44 -15.03
CA VAL A 164 -8.58 8.02 -14.81
C VAL A 164 -8.40 7.23 -16.11
N VAL A 165 -7.60 6.18 -16.06
CA VAL A 165 -7.57 5.11 -17.06
C VAL A 165 -8.75 4.21 -16.77
N ASP A 166 -9.59 4.01 -17.77
CA ASP A 166 -10.72 3.10 -17.66
C ASP A 166 -10.21 1.66 -17.71
N CYS A 167 -10.38 0.91 -16.62
CA CYS A 167 -9.88 -0.46 -16.48
C CYS A 167 -11.08 -1.41 -16.28
N ASP A 168 -11.26 -2.34 -17.20
CA ASP A 168 -12.24 -3.42 -17.09
C ASP A 168 -11.74 -4.55 -16.18
N TYR A 169 -10.42 -4.78 -16.15
CA TYR A 169 -9.78 -5.79 -15.32
C TYR A 169 -8.39 -5.34 -14.84
N CYS A 170 -8.12 -5.56 -13.57
CA CYS A 170 -6.82 -5.31 -12.96
C CYS A 170 -6.24 -6.61 -12.40
N ALA A 171 -5.21 -7.13 -13.03
CA ALA A 171 -4.64 -8.45 -12.72
C ALA A 171 -3.94 -8.55 -11.34
N ILE A 172 -3.71 -7.46 -10.63
CA ILE A 172 -3.15 -7.50 -9.27
C ILE A 172 -4.20 -7.33 -8.17
N GLN A 173 -5.44 -6.99 -8.52
CA GLN A 173 -6.55 -6.87 -7.56
C GLN A 173 -7.27 -8.21 -7.45
N ALA A 174 -7.74 -8.54 -6.24
CA ALA A 174 -8.61 -9.71 -6.02
C ALA A 174 -9.84 -9.67 -6.94
N ALA A 175 -10.31 -10.83 -7.37
CA ALA A 175 -11.43 -10.97 -8.29
C ALA A 175 -12.70 -10.17 -7.89
N PRO A 176 -13.13 -10.12 -6.60
CA PRO A 176 -14.29 -9.34 -6.20
C PRO A 176 -14.18 -7.85 -6.52
N ALA A 177 -12.96 -7.29 -6.53
CA ALA A 177 -12.77 -5.88 -6.84
C ALA A 177 -13.12 -5.57 -8.30
N ASN A 178 -12.70 -6.43 -9.23
CA ASN A 178 -13.01 -6.30 -10.66
C ASN A 178 -14.53 -6.48 -10.90
N ALA A 179 -15.14 -7.51 -10.26
CA ALA A 179 -16.58 -7.79 -10.39
C ALA A 179 -17.46 -6.63 -9.88
N ILE A 180 -17.13 -6.07 -8.72
CA ILE A 180 -17.87 -4.93 -8.16
C ILE A 180 -17.70 -3.68 -9.02
N ALA A 181 -16.51 -3.42 -9.59
CA ALA A 181 -16.31 -2.30 -10.49
C ALA A 181 -17.23 -2.40 -11.72
N GLU A 182 -17.41 -3.60 -12.27
CA GLU A 182 -18.33 -3.83 -13.41
C GLU A 182 -19.81 -3.69 -12.98
N ALA A 183 -20.20 -4.21 -11.82
CA ALA A 183 -21.53 -4.02 -11.26
C ALA A 183 -21.87 -2.53 -11.08
N VAL A 184 -20.89 -1.70 -10.68
CA VAL A 184 -21.08 -0.24 -10.60
C VAL A 184 -21.24 0.40 -11.97
N ARG A 185 -20.57 -0.09 -13.02
CA ARG A 185 -20.79 0.40 -14.40
C ARG A 185 -22.24 0.18 -14.81
N GLN A 186 -22.75 -1.04 -14.62
CA GLN A 186 -24.13 -1.38 -14.91
C GLN A 186 -25.10 -0.52 -14.09
N TYR A 187 -24.87 -0.34 -12.79
CA TYR A 187 -25.68 0.52 -11.93
C TYR A 187 -25.75 1.97 -12.43
N VAL A 188 -24.61 2.55 -12.82
CA VAL A 188 -24.55 3.92 -13.36
C VAL A 188 -25.32 4.03 -14.68
N GLU A 189 -25.24 3.03 -15.55
CA GLU A 189 -25.98 2.99 -16.82
C GLU A 189 -27.48 2.90 -16.57
N GLU A 190 -27.96 2.01 -15.70
CA GLU A 190 -29.37 1.81 -15.38
C GLU A 190 -30.02 3.00 -14.65
N THR A 191 -29.27 3.71 -13.82
CA THR A 191 -29.83 4.75 -12.94
C THR A 191 -29.55 6.17 -13.41
N GLY A 192 -28.49 6.37 -14.20
CA GLY A 192 -28.01 7.68 -14.59
C GLY A 192 -27.49 8.50 -13.40
N VAL A 193 -27.03 7.85 -12.32
CA VAL A 193 -26.43 8.54 -11.17
C VAL A 193 -25.28 9.42 -11.62
N SER A 194 -25.22 10.64 -11.10
CA SER A 194 -24.18 11.60 -11.49
C SER A 194 -22.83 11.25 -10.84
N ILE A 195 -21.77 11.38 -11.63
CA ILE A 195 -20.40 11.19 -11.17
C ILE A 195 -19.83 12.53 -10.70
N TYR A 196 -19.16 12.50 -9.56
CA TYR A 196 -18.58 13.68 -8.93
C TYR A 196 -17.50 14.32 -9.81
N ASP A 197 -17.59 15.63 -9.96
CA ASP A 197 -16.58 16.45 -10.63
C ASP A 197 -15.82 17.28 -9.58
N GLU A 198 -14.54 16.99 -9.39
CA GLU A 198 -13.68 17.66 -8.41
C GLU A 198 -13.61 19.18 -8.60
N LYS A 199 -13.71 19.67 -9.84
CA LYS A 199 -13.61 21.10 -10.15
C LYS A 199 -14.84 21.88 -9.73
N SER A 200 -16.01 21.35 -10.03
CA SER A 200 -17.29 22.01 -9.68
C SER A 200 -17.78 21.66 -8.27
N GLY A 201 -17.34 20.52 -7.71
CA GLY A 201 -17.85 19.97 -6.45
C GLY A 201 -19.28 19.42 -6.58
N ILE A 202 -19.73 19.10 -7.82
CA ILE A 202 -21.08 18.63 -8.13
C ILE A 202 -20.99 17.17 -8.60
N GLY A 203 -22.07 16.41 -8.36
CA GLY A 203 -22.15 14.98 -8.66
C GLY A 203 -22.14 14.15 -7.39
N MET A 204 -22.46 12.89 -7.50
CA MET A 204 -22.77 12.02 -6.38
C MET A 204 -21.68 10.98 -6.10
N LEU A 205 -21.43 10.08 -7.03
CA LEU A 205 -20.47 8.98 -6.85
C LEU A 205 -19.04 9.45 -7.13
N ARG A 206 -18.13 9.20 -6.19
CA ARG A 206 -16.71 9.64 -6.24
C ARG A 206 -15.73 8.49 -6.43
N HIS A 207 -15.83 7.46 -5.57
CA HIS A 207 -14.93 6.30 -5.58
C HIS A 207 -15.69 5.03 -5.24
N VAL A 208 -15.16 3.91 -5.70
CA VAL A 208 -15.52 2.56 -5.26
C VAL A 208 -14.32 1.94 -4.57
N ILE A 209 -14.51 1.47 -3.34
CA ILE A 209 -13.47 0.79 -2.60
C ILE A 209 -13.98 -0.61 -2.28
N VAL A 210 -13.16 -1.62 -2.54
CA VAL A 210 -13.47 -3.01 -2.22
C VAL A 210 -12.42 -3.55 -1.28
N LYS A 211 -12.83 -4.19 -0.21
CA LYS A 211 -11.98 -4.95 0.69
C LYS A 211 -12.41 -6.41 0.67
N SER A 212 -11.45 -7.32 0.62
CA SER A 212 -11.68 -8.76 0.51
C SER A 212 -10.88 -9.51 1.57
N GLY A 213 -11.55 -10.32 2.37
CA GLY A 213 -10.94 -11.26 3.31
C GLY A 213 -10.50 -12.51 2.57
N PHE A 214 -9.20 -12.69 2.39
CA PHE A 214 -8.63 -13.80 1.59
C PHE A 214 -8.79 -15.16 2.27
N THR A 215 -8.89 -15.21 3.59
CA THR A 215 -9.06 -16.45 4.34
C THR A 215 -10.53 -16.76 4.61
N THR A 216 -11.38 -15.73 4.66
CA THR A 216 -12.80 -15.90 5.01
C THR A 216 -13.74 -15.84 3.81
N GLY A 217 -13.28 -15.31 2.66
CA GLY A 217 -14.13 -15.02 1.51
C GLY A 217 -15.06 -13.80 1.69
N GLU A 218 -15.00 -13.11 2.83
CA GLU A 218 -15.88 -11.97 3.11
C GLU A 218 -15.47 -10.73 2.29
N VAL A 219 -16.44 -10.10 1.63
CA VAL A 219 -16.23 -8.92 0.79
C VAL A 219 -16.98 -7.72 1.33
N MET A 220 -16.32 -6.57 1.37
CA MET A 220 -16.92 -5.27 1.69
C MET A 220 -16.82 -4.34 0.49
N ALA A 221 -17.96 -3.82 0.04
CA ALA A 221 -18.06 -2.76 -0.96
C ALA A 221 -18.33 -1.42 -0.28
N ILE A 222 -17.50 -0.41 -0.55
CA ILE A 222 -17.62 0.94 0.03
C ILE A 222 -17.78 1.93 -1.14
N PHE A 223 -18.91 2.63 -1.16
CA PHE A 223 -19.19 3.65 -2.15
C PHE A 223 -18.97 5.04 -1.53
N VAL A 224 -17.95 5.75 -2.02
CA VAL A 224 -17.67 7.11 -1.56
C VAL A 224 -18.57 8.06 -2.33
N VAL A 225 -19.42 8.78 -1.60
CA VAL A 225 -20.45 9.64 -2.15
C VAL A 225 -20.37 11.08 -1.61
N ASN A 226 -20.83 12.02 -2.42
CA ASN A 226 -20.88 13.44 -2.08
C ASN A 226 -22.18 13.82 -1.34
N ASP A 227 -23.06 12.85 -1.11
CA ASP A 227 -24.35 13.00 -0.40
C ASP A 227 -24.56 11.84 0.57
N ASP A 228 -25.65 11.82 1.32
CA ASP A 228 -25.97 10.77 2.28
C ASP A 228 -26.84 9.64 1.70
N HIS A 229 -27.13 9.69 0.41
CA HIS A 229 -27.92 8.66 -0.28
C HIS A 229 -27.43 8.43 -1.72
N LEU A 230 -27.78 7.28 -2.28
CA LEU A 230 -27.68 6.95 -3.69
C LEU A 230 -29.08 6.58 -4.23
N PRO A 231 -29.47 7.00 -5.43
CA PRO A 231 -30.74 6.61 -6.01
C PRO A 231 -30.77 5.11 -6.31
N LYS A 232 -31.89 4.44 -5.96
CA LYS A 232 -32.07 2.99 -6.18
C LYS A 232 -30.90 2.16 -5.61
N VAL A 233 -30.49 2.46 -4.41
CA VAL A 233 -29.33 1.83 -3.74
C VAL A 233 -29.51 0.33 -3.60
N GLU A 234 -30.73 -0.17 -3.45
CA GLU A 234 -31.07 -1.59 -3.41
C GLU A 234 -30.60 -2.29 -4.69
N ARG A 235 -30.75 -1.64 -5.85
CA ARG A 235 -30.30 -2.18 -7.13
C ARG A 235 -28.76 -2.28 -7.21
N LEU A 236 -28.04 -1.32 -6.61
CA LEU A 236 -26.59 -1.40 -6.49
C LEU A 236 -26.15 -2.57 -5.66
N VAL A 237 -26.83 -2.81 -4.51
CA VAL A 237 -26.56 -3.95 -3.63
C VAL A 237 -26.79 -5.27 -4.36
N GLU A 238 -27.95 -5.43 -5.06
CA GLU A 238 -28.27 -6.62 -5.85
C GLU A 238 -27.20 -6.91 -6.91
N LEU A 239 -26.81 -5.88 -7.71
CA LEU A 239 -25.79 -6.04 -8.74
C LEU A 239 -24.43 -6.46 -8.18
N CYS A 240 -24.02 -5.89 -7.04
CA CYS A 240 -22.76 -6.27 -6.40
C CYS A 240 -22.81 -7.68 -5.83
N ASP A 241 -23.93 -8.07 -5.22
CA ASP A 241 -24.13 -9.41 -4.68
C ASP A 241 -24.10 -10.46 -5.79
N ASP A 242 -24.88 -10.25 -6.86
CA ASP A 242 -24.88 -11.09 -8.06
C ASP A 242 -23.47 -11.22 -8.66
N ALA A 243 -22.73 -10.09 -8.76
CA ALA A 243 -21.40 -10.08 -9.35
C ALA A 243 -20.39 -10.88 -8.52
N VAL A 244 -20.46 -10.79 -7.19
CA VAL A 244 -19.56 -11.53 -6.29
C VAL A 244 -19.93 -13.01 -6.29
N ASN A 245 -21.23 -13.36 -6.22
CA ASN A 245 -21.71 -14.75 -6.22
C ASN A 245 -21.40 -15.48 -7.55
N ASN A 246 -21.27 -14.75 -8.67
CA ASN A 246 -20.94 -15.33 -9.98
C ASN A 246 -19.45 -15.50 -10.25
N LEU A 247 -18.55 -15.22 -9.29
CA LEU A 247 -17.10 -15.34 -9.49
C LEU A 247 -16.57 -16.77 -9.64
N GLY A 248 -17.46 -17.74 -9.63
CA GLY A 248 -17.07 -19.16 -9.66
C GLY A 248 -16.53 -19.62 -8.32
N THR A 249 -16.80 -20.85 -8.02
CA THR A 249 -16.35 -21.50 -6.78
C THR A 249 -15.58 -22.75 -7.17
N ASP A 250 -14.38 -22.90 -6.65
CA ASP A 250 -13.85 -24.24 -6.43
C ASP A 250 -14.70 -24.87 -5.32
N ASP A 251 -14.91 -26.18 -5.32
CA ASP A 251 -15.87 -26.87 -4.44
C ASP A 251 -15.78 -26.51 -2.95
N ASP A 252 -14.68 -25.88 -2.51
CA ASP A 252 -14.39 -25.55 -1.11
C ASP A 252 -14.22 -24.04 -0.82
N TRP A 253 -14.33 -23.13 -1.82
CA TRP A 253 -14.10 -21.70 -1.63
C TRP A 253 -15.12 -20.82 -2.36
N PHE A 254 -15.64 -19.80 -1.70
CA PHE A 254 -16.53 -18.80 -2.31
C PHE A 254 -16.31 -17.41 -1.74
N TRP A 255 -16.54 -16.39 -2.57
CA TRP A 255 -16.65 -15.01 -2.14
C TRP A 255 -18.09 -14.67 -1.77
N ALA A 256 -18.28 -13.91 -0.69
CA ALA A 256 -19.60 -13.46 -0.25
C ALA A 256 -19.58 -11.96 0.04
N LEU A 257 -20.54 -11.20 -0.50
CA LEU A 257 -20.72 -9.79 -0.20
C LEU A 257 -21.35 -9.62 1.18
N GLU A 258 -20.53 -9.50 2.21
CA GLU A 258 -20.98 -9.43 3.60
C GLU A 258 -21.26 -8.02 4.10
N SER A 259 -20.74 -6.99 3.41
CA SER A 259 -20.85 -5.61 3.85
C SER A 259 -20.96 -4.65 2.67
N VAL A 260 -21.95 -3.76 2.69
CA VAL A 260 -22.08 -2.65 1.76
C VAL A 260 -22.23 -1.35 2.54
N VAL A 261 -21.34 -0.40 2.26
CA VAL A 261 -21.17 0.83 3.02
C VAL A 261 -21.22 2.06 2.13
N LEU A 262 -21.95 3.08 2.52
CA LEU A 262 -21.78 4.43 1.99
C LEU A 262 -20.78 5.18 2.86
N ASN A 263 -19.72 5.72 2.26
CA ASN A 263 -18.82 6.65 2.92
C ASN A 263 -19.11 8.07 2.42
N ILE A 264 -19.50 8.94 3.32
CA ILE A 264 -19.96 10.29 3.00
C ILE A 264 -18.77 11.25 3.00
N ASN A 265 -18.37 11.69 1.81
CA ASN A 265 -17.29 12.65 1.63
C ASN A 265 -17.79 13.90 0.89
N ARG A 266 -18.13 14.95 1.62
CA ARG A 266 -18.51 16.27 1.09
C ARG A 266 -17.32 17.22 0.96
N GLY A 267 -16.11 16.77 1.33
CA GLY A 267 -14.89 17.55 1.26
C GLY A 267 -14.44 17.82 -0.17
N LYS A 268 -13.81 18.98 -0.39
CA LYS A 268 -13.18 19.36 -1.68
C LYS A 268 -11.66 19.10 -1.68
N GLY A 269 -11.12 18.51 -0.61
CA GLY A 269 -9.70 18.16 -0.49
C GLY A 269 -9.33 16.86 -1.20
N GLY A 270 -8.05 16.50 -1.13
CA GLY A 270 -7.52 15.27 -1.71
C GLY A 270 -7.85 13.99 -0.92
N GLU A 271 -8.59 14.08 0.20
CA GLU A 271 -9.00 12.91 0.96
C GLU A 271 -10.06 12.12 0.18
N ILE A 272 -9.79 10.83 -0.01
CA ILE A 272 -10.69 9.95 -0.75
C ILE A 272 -11.93 9.62 0.07
N MET A 273 -11.76 9.25 1.34
CA MET A 273 -12.85 8.91 2.25
C MET A 273 -13.20 10.07 3.18
N GLY A 274 -14.50 10.23 3.42
CA GLY A 274 -15.01 11.10 4.49
C GLY A 274 -14.97 10.39 5.86
N LYS A 275 -15.40 11.09 6.89
CA LYS A 275 -15.38 10.57 8.29
C LYS A 275 -16.57 9.66 8.60
N ASP A 276 -17.68 9.84 7.90
CA ASP A 276 -18.94 9.17 8.21
C ASP A 276 -19.14 7.98 7.26
N CYS A 277 -19.42 6.81 7.85
CA CYS A 277 -19.75 5.58 7.15
C CYS A 277 -21.14 5.09 7.61
N VAL A 278 -21.97 4.70 6.64
CA VAL A 278 -23.30 4.14 6.88
C VAL A 278 -23.39 2.77 6.21
N THR A 279 -23.56 1.71 7.00
CA THR A 279 -23.82 0.38 6.46
C THR A 279 -25.23 0.35 5.90
N ILE A 280 -25.37 0.01 4.63
CA ILE A 280 -26.66 -0.04 3.91
C ILE A 280 -27.15 -1.46 3.68
N ALA A 281 -26.25 -2.45 3.69
CA ALA A 281 -26.59 -3.87 3.67
C ALA A 281 -25.51 -4.69 4.39
N GLY A 282 -25.91 -5.80 4.99
CA GLY A 282 -25.03 -6.76 5.66
C GLY A 282 -24.40 -6.24 6.96
N LYS A 283 -23.17 -6.63 7.21
CA LYS A 283 -22.38 -6.35 8.42
C LYS A 283 -21.69 -4.98 8.32
N SER A 284 -21.33 -4.36 9.44
CA SER A 284 -20.52 -3.11 9.46
C SER A 284 -19.03 -3.35 9.25
N THR A 285 -18.59 -4.59 9.36
CA THR A 285 -17.20 -5.05 9.27
C THR A 285 -17.14 -6.38 8.55
N ILE A 286 -15.98 -6.73 8.03
CA ILE A 286 -15.65 -8.07 7.54
C ILE A 286 -14.51 -8.66 8.36
N LEU A 287 -14.33 -9.96 8.27
CA LEU A 287 -13.26 -10.70 8.92
C LEU A 287 -12.22 -11.15 7.90
N ASP A 288 -10.97 -11.23 8.32
CA ASP A 288 -9.89 -11.93 7.61
C ASP A 288 -8.89 -12.50 8.62
N GLN A 289 -7.94 -13.32 8.16
CA GLN A 289 -6.92 -13.90 9.03
C GLN A 289 -5.51 -13.52 8.58
N ILE A 290 -4.61 -13.41 9.55
CA ILE A 290 -3.15 -13.34 9.36
C ILE A 290 -2.57 -14.48 10.19
N GLY A 291 -2.06 -15.53 9.53
CA GLY A 291 -1.76 -16.80 10.21
C GLY A 291 -3.03 -17.37 10.88
N ASP A 292 -2.94 -17.72 12.15
CA ASP A 292 -4.06 -18.25 12.93
C ASP A 292 -4.92 -17.17 13.60
N LEU A 293 -4.61 -15.89 13.41
CA LEU A 293 -5.30 -14.79 14.07
C LEU A 293 -6.37 -14.17 13.19
N THR A 294 -7.57 -14.01 13.75
CA THR A 294 -8.71 -13.36 13.09
C THR A 294 -8.73 -11.86 13.39
N PHE A 295 -8.92 -11.05 12.34
CA PHE A 295 -9.01 -9.60 12.45
C PHE A 295 -10.33 -9.08 11.90
N GLU A 296 -10.96 -8.20 12.65
CA GLU A 296 -12.13 -7.45 12.21
C GLU A 296 -11.68 -6.19 11.44
N ILE A 297 -12.18 -6.07 10.21
CA ILE A 297 -11.81 -5.02 9.27
C ILE A 297 -12.99 -4.07 9.08
N SER A 298 -12.87 -2.86 9.57
CA SER A 298 -13.86 -1.79 9.38
C SER A 298 -13.64 -1.05 8.05
N PRO A 299 -14.60 -0.26 7.56
CA PRO A 299 -14.43 0.55 6.35
C PRO A 299 -13.20 1.46 6.40
N MET A 300 -12.91 2.04 7.56
CA MET A 300 -11.84 3.02 7.77
C MET A 300 -10.52 2.43 8.25
N SER A 301 -10.49 1.19 8.76
CA SER A 301 -9.27 0.58 9.30
C SER A 301 -8.23 0.35 8.21
N PHE A 302 -6.97 0.57 8.57
CA PHE A 302 -5.84 0.08 7.79
C PHE A 302 -5.71 -1.44 7.98
N TYR A 303 -5.45 -2.14 6.91
CA TYR A 303 -5.11 -3.56 6.89
C TYR A 303 -4.13 -3.78 5.74
N GLN A 304 -3.14 -4.64 5.93
CA GLN A 304 -2.09 -4.89 4.91
C GLN A 304 -2.72 -5.44 3.62
N VAL A 305 -2.27 -4.92 2.47
CA VAL A 305 -2.97 -5.15 1.19
C VAL A 305 -2.62 -6.47 0.51
N ASN A 306 -1.62 -7.20 0.99
CA ASN A 306 -1.18 -8.48 0.47
C ASN A 306 -1.16 -9.51 1.61
N PRO A 307 -2.22 -10.30 1.79
CA PRO A 307 -2.34 -11.23 2.92
C PRO A 307 -1.22 -12.26 2.98
N VAL A 308 -0.80 -12.80 1.84
CA VAL A 308 0.28 -13.81 1.75
C VAL A 308 1.60 -13.24 2.24
N GLN A 309 1.99 -12.09 1.71
CA GLN A 309 3.24 -11.45 2.10
C GLN A 309 3.19 -10.81 3.49
N THR A 310 1.99 -10.53 4.01
CA THR A 310 1.84 -10.06 5.40
C THR A 310 2.29 -11.13 6.40
N VAL A 311 1.95 -12.38 6.14
CA VAL A 311 2.43 -13.50 6.98
C VAL A 311 3.96 -13.57 6.92
N ALA A 312 4.56 -13.56 5.72
CA ALA A 312 6.02 -13.59 5.57
C ALA A 312 6.71 -12.39 6.24
N LEU A 313 6.10 -11.20 6.15
CA LEU A 313 6.61 -9.98 6.81
C LEU A 313 6.57 -10.14 8.34
N TYR A 314 5.44 -10.60 8.90
CA TYR A 314 5.25 -10.72 10.34
C TYR A 314 6.05 -11.88 10.94
N ASP A 315 6.25 -12.97 10.20
CA ASP A 315 7.17 -14.04 10.59
C ASP A 315 8.60 -13.49 10.76
N LYS A 316 9.05 -12.61 9.86
CA LYS A 316 10.35 -11.94 10.01
C LYS A 316 10.39 -10.97 11.19
N VAL A 317 9.29 -10.26 11.47
CA VAL A 317 9.19 -9.44 12.68
C VAL A 317 9.31 -10.32 13.94
N LYS A 318 8.57 -11.43 14.02
CA LYS A 318 8.59 -12.39 15.14
C LYS A 318 9.99 -13.02 15.31
N GLU A 319 10.63 -13.42 14.21
CA GLU A 319 11.99 -13.95 14.19
C GLU A 319 13.00 -12.92 14.74
N TYR A 320 12.95 -11.68 14.24
CA TYR A 320 13.91 -10.63 14.64
C TYR A 320 13.63 -10.09 16.04
N ALA A 321 12.40 -10.15 16.52
CA ALA A 321 12.06 -9.89 17.91
C ALA A 321 12.69 -10.91 18.86
N GLY A 322 12.95 -12.15 18.41
CA GLY A 322 13.67 -13.19 19.17
C GLY A 322 13.01 -13.49 20.52
N LEU A 323 11.70 -13.77 20.48
CA LEU A 323 10.87 -13.91 21.67
C LEU A 323 11.06 -15.27 22.33
N THR A 324 11.06 -15.28 23.67
CA THR A 324 11.22 -16.48 24.52
C THR A 324 10.05 -16.70 25.48
N GLY A 325 9.08 -15.80 25.50
CA GLY A 325 7.96 -15.79 26.43
C GLY A 325 8.15 -14.83 27.62
N GLU A 326 9.31 -14.19 27.76
CA GLU A 326 9.62 -13.30 28.88
C GLU A 326 9.68 -11.81 28.49
N GLU A 327 9.69 -11.52 27.18
CA GLU A 327 9.92 -10.18 26.68
C GLU A 327 8.69 -9.27 26.80
N THR A 328 8.96 -8.01 27.16
CA THR A 328 8.01 -6.90 26.97
C THR A 328 8.28 -6.22 25.66
N ILE A 329 7.25 -6.14 24.78
CA ILE A 329 7.27 -5.49 23.48
C ILE A 329 6.60 -4.12 23.60
N LEU A 330 7.22 -3.09 23.03
CA LEU A 330 6.57 -1.84 22.66
C LEU A 330 6.30 -1.84 21.16
N ASP A 331 5.02 -1.85 20.77
CA ASP A 331 4.57 -1.78 19.37
C ASP A 331 4.12 -0.34 19.09
N LEU A 332 4.98 0.43 18.44
CA LEU A 332 4.77 1.86 18.18
C LEU A 332 4.25 2.04 16.76
N TYR A 333 3.20 2.84 16.61
CA TYR A 333 2.34 2.92 15.41
C TYR A 333 1.56 1.62 15.18
N CYS A 334 1.05 1.02 16.24
CA CYS A 334 0.49 -0.33 16.20
C CYS A 334 -0.80 -0.48 15.35
N GLY A 335 -1.42 0.61 14.90
CA GLY A 335 -2.65 0.56 14.12
C GLY A 335 -3.75 -0.23 14.84
N VAL A 336 -4.31 -1.22 14.17
CA VAL A 336 -5.32 -2.15 14.75
C VAL A 336 -4.68 -3.33 15.49
N GLY A 337 -3.39 -3.22 15.83
CA GLY A 337 -2.66 -4.16 16.67
C GLY A 337 -2.12 -5.40 15.96
N THR A 338 -2.10 -5.44 14.63
CA THR A 338 -1.79 -6.66 13.88
C THR A 338 -0.42 -7.25 14.18
N ILE A 339 0.64 -6.44 14.21
CA ILE A 339 2.02 -6.91 14.46
C ILE A 339 2.17 -7.38 15.91
N GLY A 340 1.74 -6.54 16.86
CA GLY A 340 1.81 -6.89 18.28
C GLY A 340 1.05 -8.17 18.60
N LEU A 341 -0.18 -8.31 18.10
CA LEU A 341 -1.00 -9.51 18.32
C LEU A 341 -0.35 -10.75 17.69
N TYR A 342 0.26 -10.62 16.50
CA TYR A 342 0.98 -11.72 15.85
C TYR A 342 2.19 -12.21 16.68
N CYS A 343 2.77 -11.33 17.49
CA CYS A 343 3.87 -11.65 18.41
C CYS A 343 3.40 -12.11 19.79
N ALA A 344 2.10 -12.06 20.10
CA ALA A 344 1.57 -12.19 21.47
C ALA A 344 1.87 -13.52 22.15
N GLU A 345 1.81 -14.64 21.41
CA GLU A 345 2.10 -15.96 21.93
C GLU A 345 3.53 -16.09 22.50
N GLY A 346 4.50 -15.41 21.85
CA GLY A 346 5.92 -15.46 22.21
C GLY A 346 6.36 -14.36 23.18
N ALA A 347 5.46 -13.49 23.68
CA ALA A 347 5.79 -12.35 24.52
C ALA A 347 5.11 -12.43 25.89
N ALA A 348 5.78 -11.94 26.95
CA ALA A 348 5.16 -11.79 28.26
C ALA A 348 4.13 -10.65 28.27
N ARG A 349 4.42 -9.55 27.56
CA ARG A 349 3.56 -8.38 27.52
C ARG A 349 3.75 -7.58 26.24
N ILE A 350 2.66 -7.05 25.71
CA ILE A 350 2.65 -6.13 24.58
C ILE A 350 2.02 -4.82 24.99
N ILE A 351 2.66 -3.71 24.65
CA ILE A 351 2.15 -2.36 24.85
C ILE A 351 2.12 -1.68 23.47
N GLY A 352 0.92 -1.60 22.88
CA GLY A 352 0.69 -0.91 21.61
C GLY A 352 0.42 0.57 21.82
N VAL A 353 0.98 1.43 20.96
CA VAL A 353 0.73 2.88 20.98
C VAL A 353 0.29 3.33 19.60
N GLU A 354 -0.88 3.98 19.53
CA GLU A 354 -1.47 4.46 18.29
C GLU A 354 -2.20 5.81 18.53
N VAL A 355 -2.06 6.74 17.59
CA VAL A 355 -2.65 8.08 17.69
C VAL A 355 -4.14 8.10 17.33
N VAL A 356 -4.57 7.18 16.47
CA VAL A 356 -5.97 7.08 16.00
C VAL A 356 -6.82 6.32 17.01
N LYS A 357 -7.71 7.02 17.70
CA LYS A 357 -8.56 6.43 18.75
C LYS A 357 -9.36 5.22 18.27
N GLN A 358 -9.90 5.26 17.04
CA GLN A 358 -10.68 4.14 16.51
C GLN A 358 -9.80 2.90 16.31
N ALA A 359 -8.57 3.06 15.82
CA ALA A 359 -7.65 1.94 15.65
C ALA A 359 -7.29 1.27 17.00
N VAL A 360 -7.16 2.06 18.08
CA VAL A 360 -6.97 1.52 19.43
C VAL A 360 -8.18 0.71 19.90
N ILE A 361 -9.40 1.17 19.59
CA ILE A 361 -10.63 0.41 19.90
C ILE A 361 -10.64 -0.92 19.11
N ASP A 362 -10.31 -0.87 17.83
CA ASP A 362 -10.25 -2.05 16.96
C ASP A 362 -9.15 -3.01 17.41
N ALA A 363 -7.98 -2.52 17.85
CA ALA A 363 -6.89 -3.34 18.39
C ALA A 363 -7.31 -4.10 19.66
N ASN A 364 -8.00 -3.44 20.59
CA ASN A 364 -8.56 -4.12 21.78
C ASN A 364 -9.60 -5.17 21.41
N ARG A 365 -10.46 -4.89 20.41
CA ARG A 365 -11.44 -5.86 19.92
C ARG A 365 -10.76 -7.07 19.29
N ASN A 366 -9.72 -6.85 18.45
CA ASN A 366 -8.93 -7.91 17.83
C ASN A 366 -8.22 -8.77 18.89
N ALA A 367 -7.70 -8.18 19.98
CA ALA A 367 -7.16 -8.95 21.11
C ALA A 367 -8.22 -9.87 21.73
N VAL A 368 -9.42 -9.35 21.97
CA VAL A 368 -10.54 -10.13 22.55
C VAL A 368 -10.98 -11.27 21.62
N ILE A 369 -11.13 -11.00 20.32
CA ILE A 369 -11.51 -12.00 19.30
C ILE A 369 -10.54 -13.19 19.33
N ASN A 370 -9.26 -12.94 19.51
CA ASN A 370 -8.20 -13.96 19.52
C ASN A 370 -7.87 -14.50 20.92
N GLY A 371 -8.60 -14.09 21.96
CA GLY A 371 -8.34 -14.53 23.34
C GLY A 371 -6.99 -14.09 23.92
N ILE A 372 -6.39 -13.03 23.34
CA ILE A 372 -5.09 -12.50 23.76
C ILE A 372 -5.30 -11.56 24.93
N VAL A 373 -4.68 -11.89 26.08
CA VAL A 373 -4.86 -11.18 27.36
C VAL A 373 -3.60 -10.39 27.81
N ASN A 374 -2.46 -10.59 27.14
CA ASN A 374 -1.20 -9.98 27.46
C ASN A 374 -0.86 -8.73 26.59
N ALA A 375 -1.84 -8.22 25.84
CA ALA A 375 -1.73 -7.01 25.03
C ALA A 375 -2.56 -5.88 25.61
N GLU A 376 -2.02 -4.67 25.69
CA GLU A 376 -2.72 -3.44 26.04
C GLU A 376 -2.41 -2.33 25.04
N TYR A 377 -3.38 -1.46 24.76
CA TYR A 377 -3.25 -0.42 23.75
C TYR A 377 -3.53 0.97 24.32
N ILE A 378 -2.64 1.91 24.01
CA ILE A 378 -2.67 3.29 24.51
C ILE A 378 -2.89 4.27 23.35
N CYS A 379 -3.95 5.06 23.42
CA CYS A 379 -4.19 6.12 22.45
C CYS A 379 -3.35 7.36 22.79
N GLY A 380 -2.52 7.79 21.84
CA GLY A 380 -1.69 8.98 21.93
C GLY A 380 -0.53 8.96 20.96
N LYS A 381 0.17 10.08 20.87
CA LYS A 381 1.43 10.13 20.09
C LYS A 381 2.51 9.33 20.81
N ALA A 382 3.25 8.52 20.07
CA ALA A 382 4.22 7.59 20.64
C ALA A 382 5.28 8.29 21.52
N GLU A 383 5.84 9.41 21.05
CA GLU A 383 6.82 10.21 21.80
C GLU A 383 6.26 10.78 23.11
N GLU A 384 4.97 11.17 23.12
CA GLU A 384 4.32 11.68 24.33
C GLU A 384 3.95 10.58 25.31
N VAL A 385 3.48 9.43 24.81
CA VAL A 385 3.13 8.27 25.63
C VAL A 385 4.37 7.71 26.29
N LEU A 386 5.48 7.53 25.56
CA LEU A 386 6.77 7.08 26.10
C LEU A 386 7.27 8.02 27.20
N ALA A 387 7.23 9.34 26.97
CA ALA A 387 7.74 10.31 27.92
C ALA A 387 6.89 10.47 29.19
N LYS A 388 5.54 10.31 29.08
CA LYS A 388 4.62 10.66 30.18
C LYS A 388 3.99 9.45 30.88
N ARG A 389 3.69 8.38 30.12
CA ARG A 389 2.94 7.21 30.63
C ARG A 389 3.79 5.98 30.81
N LEU A 390 4.82 5.82 29.97
CA LEU A 390 5.70 4.65 29.96
C LEU A 390 7.10 4.99 30.50
N GLN A 391 7.24 6.11 31.22
CA GLN A 391 8.51 6.48 31.85
C GLN A 391 8.94 5.41 32.85
N GLY A 392 10.12 4.81 32.61
CA GLY A 392 10.66 3.74 33.43
C GLY A 392 10.15 2.33 33.11
N VAL A 393 9.26 2.18 32.13
CA VAL A 393 8.91 0.87 31.57
C VAL A 393 10.15 0.29 30.88
N LYS A 394 10.56 -0.89 31.29
CA LYS A 394 11.61 -1.64 30.61
C LYS A 394 10.96 -2.44 29.48
N ALA A 395 11.38 -2.19 28.27
CA ALA A 395 11.00 -2.99 27.10
C ALA A 395 12.24 -3.71 26.58
N ASP A 396 12.06 -4.97 26.24
CA ASP A 396 13.14 -5.79 25.66
C ASP A 396 13.23 -5.59 24.17
N VAL A 397 12.08 -5.37 23.52
CA VAL A 397 11.94 -5.16 22.09
C VAL A 397 11.08 -3.94 21.83
N VAL A 398 11.50 -3.09 20.89
CA VAL A 398 10.68 -2.04 20.30
C VAL A 398 10.40 -2.40 18.84
N ILE A 399 9.13 -2.47 18.45
CA ILE A 399 8.70 -2.59 17.07
C ILE A 399 8.29 -1.21 16.57
N LEU A 400 8.77 -0.82 15.40
CA LEU A 400 8.47 0.43 14.72
C LEU A 400 7.89 0.11 13.35
N ASP A 401 6.66 0.59 13.06
CA ASP A 401 6.05 0.54 11.72
C ASP A 401 5.49 1.94 11.37
N PRO A 402 6.38 2.94 11.20
CA PRO A 402 5.97 4.31 10.98
C PRO A 402 5.39 4.53 9.58
N PRO A 403 4.65 5.65 9.35
CA PRO A 403 4.22 6.04 8.03
C PRO A 403 5.41 6.33 7.10
N ARG A 404 5.16 6.53 5.80
CA ARG A 404 6.20 6.81 4.77
C ARG A 404 7.17 7.93 5.12
N SER A 405 6.78 8.87 5.97
CA SER A 405 7.67 9.94 6.46
C SER A 405 8.76 9.46 7.44
N GLY A 406 8.66 8.24 7.92
CA GLY A 406 9.51 7.69 8.99
C GLY A 406 9.17 8.25 10.36
N CYS A 407 10.06 8.04 11.32
CA CYS A 407 9.95 8.58 12.68
C CYS A 407 10.40 10.04 12.73
N ASP A 408 9.78 10.82 13.60
CA ASP A 408 10.33 12.13 13.94
C ASP A 408 11.47 12.01 14.97
N GLN A 409 12.26 13.08 15.12
CA GLN A 409 13.42 13.07 16.03
C GLN A 409 13.02 12.89 17.49
N ALA A 410 11.87 13.42 17.90
CA ALA A 410 11.38 13.31 19.28
C ALA A 410 11.05 11.85 19.64
N LEU A 411 10.51 11.09 18.66
CA LEU A 411 10.27 9.67 18.85
C LEU A 411 11.61 8.89 18.90
N ILE A 412 12.54 9.14 17.99
CA ILE A 412 13.87 8.52 18.01
C ILE A 412 14.54 8.75 19.37
N ASP A 413 14.54 9.99 19.86
CA ASP A 413 15.11 10.33 21.19
C ASP A 413 14.40 9.60 22.34
N SER A 414 13.10 9.37 22.21
CA SER A 414 12.31 8.62 23.20
C SER A 414 12.62 7.13 23.16
N VAL A 415 12.74 6.53 21.97
CA VAL A 415 13.15 5.13 21.79
C VAL A 415 14.55 4.88 22.32
N LEU A 416 15.50 5.80 22.08
CA LEU A 416 16.85 5.72 22.63
C LEU A 416 16.88 5.72 24.17
N LYS A 417 15.95 6.42 24.81
CA LYS A 417 15.80 6.45 26.28
C LYS A 417 15.20 5.16 26.85
N VAL A 418 14.33 4.48 26.09
CA VAL A 418 13.83 3.14 26.46
C VAL A 418 14.98 2.15 26.58
N ALA A 419 15.99 2.32 25.73
CA ALA A 419 17.23 1.53 25.72
C ALA A 419 16.95 0.00 25.66
N SER A 420 15.99 -0.40 24.82
CA SER A 420 15.69 -1.81 24.57
C SER A 420 16.91 -2.53 23.98
N LYS A 421 16.97 -3.84 24.18
CA LYS A 421 18.05 -4.65 23.58
C LYS A 421 17.93 -4.77 22.07
N ARG A 422 16.70 -4.72 21.54
CA ARG A 422 16.40 -4.93 20.12
C ARG A 422 15.36 -3.90 19.64
N ILE A 423 15.56 -3.47 18.39
CA ILE A 423 14.55 -2.73 17.64
C ILE A 423 14.27 -3.52 16.37
N VAL A 424 13.00 -3.78 16.09
CA VAL A 424 12.54 -4.31 14.82
C VAL A 424 11.84 -3.18 14.06
N TYR A 425 12.46 -2.73 12.98
CA TYR A 425 11.97 -1.61 12.18
C TYR A 425 11.34 -2.13 10.89
N VAL A 426 10.04 -1.96 10.73
CA VAL A 426 9.29 -2.24 9.51
C VAL A 426 9.10 -0.95 8.72
N SER A 427 9.24 -0.97 7.41
CA SER A 427 9.07 0.23 6.59
C SER A 427 8.72 -0.05 5.15
N CYS A 428 7.79 0.75 4.62
CA CYS A 428 7.46 0.81 3.20
C CYS A 428 8.30 1.85 2.41
N ASP A 429 9.22 2.57 3.07
CA ASP A 429 10.12 3.55 2.42
C ASP A 429 11.57 3.34 2.88
N PRO A 430 12.41 2.71 2.04
CA PRO A 430 13.81 2.44 2.39
C PRO A 430 14.65 3.70 2.64
N ALA A 431 14.28 4.86 2.12
CA ALA A 431 15.06 6.08 2.29
C ALA A 431 14.85 6.69 3.69
N THR A 432 13.59 6.79 4.13
CA THR A 432 13.27 7.26 5.49
C THR A 432 13.72 6.26 6.54
N MET A 433 13.57 4.97 6.28
CA MET A 433 14.12 3.90 7.14
C MET A 433 15.63 4.05 7.34
N ALA A 434 16.39 4.21 6.26
CA ALA A 434 17.85 4.36 6.32
C ALA A 434 18.26 5.62 7.12
N ARG A 435 17.52 6.74 6.96
CA ARG A 435 17.71 7.96 7.75
C ARG A 435 17.51 7.69 9.25
N ASP A 436 16.45 7.01 9.60
CA ASP A 436 16.09 6.73 10.99
C ASP A 436 17.07 5.74 11.62
N ILE A 437 17.47 4.72 10.85
CA ILE A 437 18.53 3.75 11.28
C ILE A 437 19.83 4.49 11.57
N LYS A 438 20.23 5.48 10.75
CA LYS A 438 21.41 6.30 11.04
C LYS A 438 21.31 6.98 12.40
N SER A 439 20.17 7.62 12.71
CA SER A 439 19.96 8.29 13.99
C SER A 439 19.95 7.30 15.17
N LEU A 440 19.38 6.10 14.99
CA LEU A 440 19.43 5.04 15.98
C LEU A 440 20.85 4.51 16.18
N SER A 441 21.65 4.43 15.11
CA SER A 441 23.04 3.99 15.18
C SER A 441 23.93 5.00 15.89
N GLU A 442 23.72 6.29 15.67
CA GLU A 442 24.36 7.37 16.45
C GLU A 442 24.02 7.28 17.95
N GLY A 443 22.85 6.70 18.29
CA GLY A 443 22.40 6.40 19.65
C GLY A 443 22.87 5.07 20.24
N GLY A 444 23.73 4.32 19.51
CA GLY A 444 24.37 3.10 20.00
C GLY A 444 23.73 1.79 19.53
N TYR A 445 22.76 1.81 18.61
CA TYR A 445 22.26 0.61 17.97
C TYR A 445 23.10 0.24 16.74
N GLN A 446 23.17 -1.04 16.42
CA GLN A 446 23.81 -1.56 15.21
C GLN A 446 22.80 -2.31 14.36
N LEU A 447 22.77 -2.02 13.05
CA LEU A 447 22.00 -2.80 12.10
C LEU A 447 22.64 -4.18 11.95
N GLU A 448 21.91 -5.23 12.34
CA GLU A 448 22.36 -6.62 12.21
C GLU A 448 22.00 -7.18 10.84
N VAL A 449 20.74 -6.96 10.39
CA VAL A 449 20.23 -7.49 9.14
C VAL A 449 19.02 -6.70 8.65
N GLY A 450 18.85 -6.60 7.33
CA GLY A 450 17.66 -6.11 6.65
C GLY A 450 17.07 -7.18 5.74
N GLN A 451 15.77 -7.43 5.87
CA GLN A 451 15.03 -8.36 5.03
C GLN A 451 13.98 -7.61 4.22
N PRO A 452 14.19 -7.41 2.91
CA PRO A 452 13.15 -6.92 2.01
C PRO A 452 12.06 -7.99 1.80
N VAL A 453 10.80 -7.54 1.76
CA VAL A 453 9.63 -8.38 1.47
C VAL A 453 8.81 -7.72 0.36
N ASP A 454 8.52 -8.43 -0.70
CA ASP A 454 7.77 -7.90 -1.83
C ASP A 454 6.26 -7.91 -1.56
N MET A 455 5.81 -6.96 -0.73
CA MET A 455 4.38 -6.73 -0.45
C MET A 455 3.59 -6.25 -1.68
N PHE A 456 4.29 -5.72 -2.69
CA PHE A 456 3.70 -5.03 -3.84
C PHE A 456 4.33 -5.50 -5.15
N PRO A 457 4.18 -6.78 -5.54
CA PRO A 457 4.64 -7.30 -6.83
C PRO A 457 4.27 -6.39 -8.01
N HIS A 458 5.14 -6.30 -9.00
CA HIS A 458 5.00 -5.50 -10.21
C HIS A 458 4.98 -3.97 -10.03
N THR A 459 5.13 -3.49 -8.79
CA THR A 459 5.24 -2.06 -8.47
C THR A 459 6.62 -1.73 -7.94
N ALA A 460 6.99 -0.45 -7.93
CA ALA A 460 8.25 0.02 -7.37
C ALA A 460 8.24 0.14 -5.81
N ASN A 461 7.16 -0.25 -5.15
CA ASN A 461 7.11 -0.25 -3.69
C ASN A 461 7.74 -1.52 -3.12
N ILE A 462 8.29 -1.40 -1.92
CA ILE A 462 8.96 -2.49 -1.18
C ILE A 462 8.71 -2.30 0.32
N GLU A 463 8.50 -3.38 1.05
CA GLU A 463 8.59 -3.40 2.52
C GLU A 463 9.95 -3.97 2.93
N CYS A 464 10.42 -3.55 4.07
CA CYS A 464 11.65 -4.07 4.64
C CYS A 464 11.53 -4.20 6.16
N VAL A 465 12.00 -5.31 6.72
CA VAL A 465 12.15 -5.51 8.16
C VAL A 465 13.63 -5.45 8.50
N CYS A 466 14.02 -4.53 9.38
CA CYS A 466 15.38 -4.40 9.86
C CYS A 466 15.47 -4.76 11.35
N LYS A 467 16.49 -5.55 11.71
CA LYS A 467 16.84 -5.85 13.09
C LYS A 467 18.01 -4.97 13.51
N LEU A 468 17.81 -4.21 14.56
CA LEU A 468 18.87 -3.45 15.21
C LEU A 468 19.08 -3.99 16.64
N VAL A 469 20.32 -4.06 17.05
CA VAL A 469 20.72 -4.55 18.37
C VAL A 469 21.58 -3.51 19.09
N ARG A 470 21.53 -3.55 20.41
CA ARG A 470 22.35 -2.73 21.29
C ARG A 470 22.96 -3.61 22.37
N ASP A 471 24.28 -3.45 22.61
CA ASP A 471 25.03 -4.14 23.66
C ASP A 471 24.64 -3.67 25.07
#